data_639de8940c5befab7c1653bb168dd5b2
#
_entry.id   639de8940c5befab7c1653bb168dd5b2
#
_cell.length_a   1.000
_cell.length_b   1.000
_cell.length_c   1.000
_cell.angle_alpha   90.00
_cell.angle_beta   90.00
_cell.angle_gamma   90.00
#
_symmetry.space_group_name_H-M   'P 1'
#
loop_
_entity.id
_entity.type
_entity.pdbx_description
1 polymer ?
#
loop_
_entity_poly.entity_id
_entity_poly.type
_entity_poly.pdbx_seq_one_letter_code
_entity_poly.pdbx_strand_id
1 'polypeptide(L)'
;PKLGSERYPLVDPVRGLCTTIGQSILAGDLRGLIVYASNPGAGYGNADAWLGILQQLDLLVTIDIRWSETARASDFVLPDVTYLEADRGVGTVVGRNDARVFYRNAVLPVLHDDTRPGREIFAGLAAACGVGEYFDFTPDDLAAAQVAPFGIDLAVLKERGWADTGVSLPPRTG
;
A
#
# COMPACT_ATOMS: atom_id res chain seq x y z
N PRO A 1 5.41 14.98 11.69
CA PRO A 1 3.99 15.11 11.34
C PRO A 1 3.74 14.54 9.95
N LYS A 2 2.57 13.95 9.73
CA LYS A 2 2.20 13.45 8.42
C LYS A 2 1.83 14.61 7.51
N LEU A 3 2.15 14.49 6.24
CA LEU A 3 1.97 15.53 5.24
C LEU A 3 0.52 16.08 5.23
N GLY A 4 0.37 17.37 5.40
CA GLY A 4 -0.91 18.07 5.42
C GLY A 4 -1.69 18.03 6.74
N SER A 5 -1.27 17.20 7.72
CA SER A 5 -2.03 17.06 8.98
C SER A 5 -2.02 18.33 9.85
N GLU A 6 -0.99 19.16 9.78
CA GLU A 6 -0.89 20.42 10.53
C GLU A 6 -1.81 21.51 9.97
N ARG A 7 -1.94 21.55 8.65
CA ARG A 7 -2.74 22.57 7.95
C ARG A 7 -4.24 22.24 7.90
N TYR A 8 -4.56 20.95 7.92
CA TYR A 8 -5.93 20.46 7.75
C TYR A 8 -6.33 19.57 8.95
N PRO A 9 -7.00 20.13 9.97
CA PRO A 9 -7.28 19.43 11.24
C PRO A 9 -8.22 18.22 11.10
N LEU A 10 -8.94 18.10 9.99
CA LEU A 10 -9.81 16.93 9.71
C LEU A 10 -9.08 15.80 8.99
N VAL A 11 -7.80 16.00 8.65
CA VAL A 11 -6.99 14.97 8.01
C VAL A 11 -6.54 13.96 9.05
N ASP A 12 -6.65 12.68 8.72
CA ASP A 12 -6.12 11.59 9.53
C ASP A 12 -4.61 11.79 9.77
N PRO A 13 -4.16 12.00 11.01
CA PRO A 13 -2.75 12.26 11.31
C PRO A 13 -1.85 11.05 11.02
N VAL A 14 -2.45 9.87 10.85
CA VAL A 14 -1.73 8.63 10.51
C VAL A 14 -1.54 8.49 9.00
N ARG A 15 -2.55 8.81 8.19
CA ARG A 15 -2.54 8.64 6.73
C ARG A 15 -2.07 9.87 5.97
N GLY A 16 -2.24 11.07 6.54
CA GLY A 16 -1.94 12.32 5.86
C GLY A 16 -2.96 12.67 4.77
N LEU A 17 -2.65 13.64 3.94
CA LEU A 17 -3.50 14.12 2.85
C LEU A 17 -2.77 13.98 1.51
N CYS A 18 -3.14 12.99 0.73
CA CYS A 18 -2.49 12.72 -0.57
C CYS A 18 -2.54 13.91 -1.54
N THR A 19 -3.60 14.73 -1.48
CA THR A 19 -3.74 15.91 -2.35
C THR A 19 -2.71 17.01 -2.07
N THR A 20 -2.04 17.00 -0.90
CA THR A 20 -0.97 17.96 -0.58
C THR A 20 0.40 17.53 -1.09
N ILE A 21 0.55 16.30 -1.55
CA ILE A 21 1.82 15.80 -2.11
C ILE A 21 2.32 16.71 -3.23
N GLY A 22 1.44 17.06 -4.18
CA GLY A 22 1.80 17.93 -5.29
C GLY A 22 2.29 19.32 -4.84
N GLN A 23 1.67 19.91 -3.81
CA GLN A 23 2.10 21.19 -3.24
C GLN A 23 3.47 21.08 -2.59
N SER A 24 3.76 19.98 -1.89
CA SER A 24 5.06 19.75 -1.24
C SER A 24 6.18 19.49 -2.25
N ILE A 25 5.87 18.85 -3.37
CA ILE A 25 6.83 18.69 -4.49
C ILE A 25 7.15 20.06 -5.07
N LEU A 26 6.13 20.86 -5.40
CA LEU A 26 6.32 22.20 -5.98
C LEU A 26 7.04 23.17 -5.04
N ALA A 27 6.89 23.00 -3.72
CA ALA A 27 7.61 23.77 -2.71
C ALA A 27 9.07 23.30 -2.50
N GLY A 28 9.46 22.15 -3.06
CA GLY A 28 10.77 21.55 -2.85
C GLY A 28 10.94 20.81 -1.51
N ASP A 29 9.86 20.68 -0.74
CA ASP A 29 9.86 19.97 0.54
C ASP A 29 9.94 18.45 0.37
N LEU A 30 9.40 17.94 -0.76
CA LEU A 30 9.44 16.54 -1.15
C LEU A 30 10.25 16.39 -2.43
N ARG A 31 11.40 15.71 -2.34
CA ARG A 31 12.33 15.53 -3.45
C ARG A 31 12.37 14.12 -4.02
N GLY A 32 11.92 13.12 -3.26
CA GLY A 32 11.82 11.74 -3.69
C GLY A 32 10.49 11.13 -3.35
N LEU A 33 9.96 10.27 -4.22
CA LEU A 33 8.69 9.59 -4.03
C LEU A 33 8.75 8.15 -4.53
N ILE A 34 8.26 7.22 -3.70
CA ILE A 34 7.97 5.85 -4.12
C ILE A 34 6.45 5.72 -4.25
N VAL A 35 5.99 5.39 -5.44
CA VAL A 35 4.57 5.13 -5.73
C VAL A 35 4.36 3.62 -5.82
N TYR A 36 3.50 3.09 -4.95
CA TYR A 36 3.19 1.66 -4.91
C TYR A 36 1.74 1.39 -5.24
N ALA A 37 1.50 0.56 -6.24
CA ALA A 37 0.18 0.10 -6.69
C ALA A 37 -0.81 1.27 -6.87
N SER A 38 -0.34 2.40 -7.40
CA SER A 38 -1.11 3.62 -7.58
C SER A 38 -0.68 4.36 -8.85
N ASN A 39 -1.59 5.14 -9.41
CA ASN A 39 -1.33 5.92 -10.62
C ASN A 39 -1.77 7.38 -10.45
N PRO A 40 -1.03 8.19 -9.65
CA PRO A 40 -1.35 9.60 -9.47
C PRO A 40 -1.35 10.40 -10.79
N GLY A 41 -0.54 9.99 -11.77
CA GLY A 41 -0.51 10.60 -13.10
C GLY A 41 -1.82 10.51 -13.89
N ALA A 42 -2.78 9.67 -13.47
CA ALA A 42 -4.11 9.60 -14.08
C ALA A 42 -5.24 9.66 -13.03
N GLY A 43 -4.96 9.33 -11.76
CA GLY A 43 -5.99 9.13 -10.74
C GLY A 43 -6.47 10.39 -10.02
N TYR A 44 -5.71 11.50 -10.07
CA TYR A 44 -6.00 12.69 -9.25
C TYR A 44 -6.59 13.88 -10.04
N GLY A 45 -7.20 13.63 -11.19
CA GLY A 45 -7.72 14.70 -12.07
C GLY A 45 -6.60 15.53 -12.66
N ASN A 46 -6.82 16.14 -13.83
CA ASN A 46 -5.79 16.87 -14.57
C ASN A 46 -4.44 16.13 -14.67
N ALA A 47 -4.46 15.02 -15.40
CA ALA A 47 -3.32 14.09 -15.55
C ALA A 47 -2.02 14.82 -15.98
N ASP A 48 -2.11 15.74 -16.95
CA ASP A 48 -0.94 16.47 -17.47
C ASP A 48 -0.29 17.34 -16.39
N ALA A 49 -1.11 18.01 -15.56
CA ALA A 49 -0.58 18.80 -14.44
C ALA A 49 0.11 17.91 -13.40
N TRP A 50 -0.46 16.74 -13.08
CA TRP A 50 0.15 15.80 -12.16
C TRP A 50 1.45 15.22 -12.68
N LEU A 51 1.52 14.84 -13.95
CA LEU A 51 2.76 14.37 -14.57
C LEU A 51 3.84 15.46 -14.53
N GLY A 52 3.47 16.72 -14.84
CA GLY A 52 4.39 17.86 -14.73
C GLY A 52 4.88 18.11 -13.28
N ILE A 53 4.05 17.87 -12.26
CA ILE A 53 4.45 17.95 -10.85
C ILE A 53 5.41 16.81 -10.50
N LEU A 54 5.11 15.59 -10.88
CA LEU A 54 5.96 14.42 -10.59
C LEU A 54 7.35 14.55 -11.22
N GLN A 55 7.47 15.20 -12.37
CA GLN A 55 8.74 15.48 -13.05
C GLN A 55 9.64 16.50 -12.32
N GLN A 56 9.13 17.18 -11.27
CA GLN A 56 9.95 18.06 -10.43
C GLN A 56 10.69 17.29 -9.32
N LEU A 57 10.40 16.00 -9.14
CA LEU A 57 11.10 15.17 -8.17
C LEU A 57 12.54 14.88 -8.65
N ASP A 58 13.48 14.79 -7.72
CA ASP A 58 14.83 14.31 -8.00
C ASP A 58 14.86 12.79 -8.20
N LEU A 59 13.89 12.09 -7.61
CA LEU A 59 13.76 10.64 -7.72
C LEU A 59 12.27 10.23 -7.66
N LEU A 60 11.78 9.61 -8.72
CA LEU A 60 10.48 8.96 -8.76
C LEU A 60 10.65 7.47 -9.03
N VAL A 61 10.22 6.64 -8.09
CA VAL A 61 10.20 5.18 -8.23
C VAL A 61 8.76 4.69 -8.24
N THR A 62 8.40 3.87 -9.20
CA THR A 62 7.08 3.21 -9.24
C THR A 62 7.23 1.70 -9.06
N ILE A 63 6.42 1.14 -8.15
CA ILE A 63 6.27 -0.31 -7.96
C ILE A 63 4.86 -0.64 -8.44
N ASP A 64 4.73 -1.31 -9.57
CA ASP A 64 3.43 -1.57 -10.21
C ASP A 64 3.49 -2.88 -11.03
N ILE A 65 2.31 -3.40 -11.34
CA ILE A 65 2.12 -4.60 -12.18
C ILE A 65 2.02 -4.26 -13.67
N ARG A 66 2.04 -2.99 -14.04
CA ARG A 66 1.88 -2.52 -15.43
C ARG A 66 2.50 -1.15 -15.66
N TRP A 67 2.73 -0.83 -16.93
CA TRP A 67 3.18 0.48 -17.38
C TRP A 67 2.05 1.51 -17.34
N SER A 68 1.78 2.05 -16.14
CA SER A 68 0.87 3.18 -15.95
C SER A 68 1.51 4.50 -16.41
N GLU A 69 0.75 5.59 -16.46
CA GLU A 69 1.25 6.92 -16.78
C GLU A 69 2.35 7.36 -15.80
N THR A 70 2.14 7.09 -14.52
CA THR A 70 3.15 7.34 -13.47
C THR A 70 4.39 6.49 -13.68
N ALA A 71 4.24 5.20 -13.99
CA ALA A 71 5.37 4.32 -14.24
C ALA A 71 6.22 4.78 -15.44
N ARG A 72 5.57 5.30 -16.49
CA ARG A 72 6.28 5.85 -17.66
C ARG A 72 7.04 7.15 -17.37
N ALA A 73 6.61 7.90 -16.36
CA ALA A 73 7.27 9.13 -15.92
C ALA A 73 8.34 8.90 -14.85
N SER A 74 8.49 7.67 -14.36
CA SER A 74 9.41 7.33 -13.27
C SER A 74 10.84 7.11 -13.74
N ASP A 75 11.80 7.41 -12.88
CA ASP A 75 13.23 7.11 -13.09
C ASP A 75 13.48 5.61 -13.01
N PHE A 76 12.76 4.91 -12.10
CA PHE A 76 12.85 3.46 -11.93
C PHE A 76 11.45 2.85 -11.80
N VAL A 77 11.27 1.70 -12.42
CA VAL A 77 10.07 0.88 -12.27
C VAL A 77 10.49 -0.49 -11.75
N LEU A 78 9.94 -0.88 -10.60
CA LEU A 78 10.17 -2.17 -9.99
C LEU A 78 8.90 -3.03 -10.17
N PRO A 79 8.99 -4.15 -10.91
CA PRO A 79 7.81 -4.92 -11.26
C PRO A 79 7.30 -5.73 -10.06
N ASP A 80 6.04 -5.46 -9.65
CA ASP A 80 5.31 -6.25 -8.65
C ASP A 80 4.62 -7.46 -9.31
N VAL A 81 4.30 -8.46 -8.54
CA VAL A 81 3.43 -9.57 -8.95
C VAL A 81 1.97 -9.16 -8.85
N THR A 82 1.09 -9.83 -9.57
CA THR A 82 -0.35 -9.61 -9.44
C THR A 82 -0.87 -10.10 -8.09
N TYR A 83 -2.08 -9.69 -7.72
CA TYR A 83 -2.73 -10.12 -6.47
C TYR A 83 -3.08 -11.63 -6.45
N LEU A 84 -3.00 -12.30 -7.61
CA LEU A 84 -3.23 -13.74 -7.71
C LEU A 84 -1.96 -14.56 -7.46
N GLU A 85 -0.78 -13.94 -7.55
CA GLU A 85 0.53 -14.60 -7.51
C GLU A 85 1.21 -14.50 -6.13
N ALA A 86 0.67 -13.74 -5.20
CA ALA A 86 1.23 -13.62 -3.85
C ALA A 86 0.14 -13.50 -2.79
N ASP A 87 0.45 -14.00 -1.59
CA ASP A 87 -0.36 -13.77 -0.40
C ASP A 87 -0.40 -12.27 -0.09
N ARG A 88 -1.61 -11.71 -0.04
CA ARG A 88 -1.83 -10.29 0.25
C ARG A 88 -2.28 -10.06 1.70
N GLY A 89 -2.16 -11.11 2.54
CA GLY A 89 -2.43 -11.05 3.96
C GLY A 89 -3.88 -10.75 4.33
N VAL A 90 -4.06 -10.22 5.52
CA VAL A 90 -5.37 -9.92 6.10
C VAL A 90 -5.95 -8.65 5.48
N GLY A 91 -7.21 -8.71 5.12
CA GLY A 91 -7.99 -7.58 4.65
C GLY A 91 -9.32 -7.48 5.38
N THR A 92 -9.97 -6.33 5.25
CA THR A 92 -11.30 -6.06 5.80
C THR A 92 -12.28 -5.72 4.70
N VAL A 93 -13.57 -6.01 4.93
CA VAL A 93 -14.63 -5.62 3.98
C VAL A 93 -14.96 -4.14 4.19
N VAL A 94 -14.60 -3.31 3.21
CA VAL A 94 -14.87 -1.87 3.26
C VAL A 94 -16.32 -1.59 2.86
N GLY A 95 -16.95 -0.67 3.60
CA GLY A 95 -18.29 -0.18 3.27
C GLY A 95 -19.45 -1.04 3.74
N ARG A 96 -19.21 -2.13 4.47
CA ARG A 96 -20.22 -2.96 5.11
C ARG A 96 -20.22 -2.78 6.62
N ASN A 97 -21.34 -3.09 7.26
CA ASN A 97 -21.42 -3.13 8.73
C ASN A 97 -20.93 -4.48 9.30
N ASP A 98 -20.32 -5.30 8.46
CA ASP A 98 -19.77 -6.59 8.86
C ASP A 98 -18.36 -6.38 9.45
N ALA A 99 -18.18 -6.81 10.68
CA ALA A 99 -16.87 -6.85 11.33
C ALA A 99 -16.11 -8.13 10.96
N ARG A 100 -15.88 -8.34 9.67
CA ARG A 100 -15.20 -9.52 9.15
C ARG A 100 -13.82 -9.19 8.61
N VAL A 101 -12.91 -10.12 8.81
CA VAL A 101 -11.61 -10.16 8.17
C VAL A 101 -11.55 -11.30 7.17
N PHE A 102 -10.75 -11.17 6.14
CA PHE A 102 -10.48 -12.22 5.17
C PHE A 102 -8.98 -12.32 4.91
N TYR A 103 -8.53 -13.49 4.49
CA TYR A 103 -7.16 -13.71 4.04
C TYR A 103 -7.13 -13.93 2.52
N ARG A 104 -6.16 -13.33 1.87
CA ARG A 104 -5.99 -13.40 0.42
C ARG A 104 -4.79 -14.28 0.10
N ASN A 105 -5.06 -15.57 -0.09
CA ASN A 105 -4.06 -16.53 -0.53
C ASN A 105 -3.67 -16.30 -1.99
N ALA A 106 -2.42 -16.56 -2.33
CA ALA A 106 -2.01 -16.75 -3.71
C ALA A 106 -2.76 -17.95 -4.33
N VAL A 107 -3.17 -17.82 -5.57
CA VAL A 107 -3.86 -18.87 -6.34
C VAL A 107 -3.08 -19.29 -7.58
N LEU A 108 -2.04 -18.56 -7.92
CA LEU A 108 -1.12 -18.84 -9.02
C LEU A 108 0.33 -18.74 -8.52
N PRO A 109 1.25 -19.49 -9.11
CA PRO A 109 2.68 -19.24 -8.91
C PRO A 109 3.05 -17.90 -9.56
N VAL A 110 4.20 -17.34 -9.16
CA VAL A 110 4.79 -16.19 -9.85
C VAL A 110 5.05 -16.56 -11.31
N LEU A 111 4.53 -15.77 -12.25
CA LEU A 111 4.54 -16.09 -13.68
C LEU A 111 5.77 -15.53 -14.41
N HIS A 112 6.41 -14.50 -13.86
CA HIS A 112 7.54 -13.81 -14.47
C HIS A 112 8.72 -13.73 -13.52
N ASP A 113 9.89 -14.19 -13.95
CA ASP A 113 11.09 -14.29 -13.11
C ASP A 113 11.65 -12.93 -12.65
N ASP A 114 11.31 -11.86 -13.35
CA ASP A 114 11.71 -10.48 -13.04
C ASP A 114 10.74 -9.73 -12.12
N THR A 115 9.61 -10.35 -11.76
CA THR A 115 8.63 -9.78 -10.83
C THR A 115 8.84 -10.32 -9.41
N ARG A 116 8.51 -9.50 -8.41
CA ARG A 116 8.59 -9.89 -6.99
C ARG A 116 7.42 -9.31 -6.21
N PRO A 117 6.94 -9.99 -5.17
CA PRO A 117 5.96 -9.42 -4.25
C PRO A 117 6.44 -8.09 -3.69
N GLY A 118 5.57 -7.07 -3.66
CA GLY A 118 5.92 -5.72 -3.20
C GLY A 118 6.61 -5.71 -1.83
N ARG A 119 6.25 -6.63 -0.90
CA ARG A 119 6.93 -6.78 0.39
C ARG A 119 8.43 -7.10 0.21
N GLU A 120 8.77 -8.00 -0.69
CA GLU A 120 10.16 -8.38 -0.96
C GLU A 120 10.94 -7.22 -1.60
N ILE A 121 10.28 -6.45 -2.47
CA ILE A 121 10.84 -5.23 -3.04
C ILE A 121 11.17 -4.24 -1.92
N PHE A 122 10.22 -3.96 -1.01
CA PHE A 122 10.45 -3.05 0.11
C PHE A 122 11.51 -3.57 1.08
N ALA A 123 11.53 -4.87 1.37
CA ALA A 123 12.56 -5.46 2.22
C ALA A 123 13.96 -5.33 1.59
N GLY A 124 14.07 -5.55 0.28
CA GLY A 124 15.32 -5.34 -0.46
C GLY A 124 15.78 -3.89 -0.46
N LEU A 125 14.88 -2.93 -0.67
CA LEU A 125 15.17 -1.50 -0.58
C LEU A 125 15.60 -1.11 0.84
N ALA A 126 14.91 -1.60 1.87
CA ALA A 126 15.25 -1.35 3.27
C ALA A 126 16.65 -1.90 3.62
N ALA A 127 16.97 -3.11 3.17
CA ALA A 127 18.29 -3.70 3.36
C ALA A 127 19.38 -2.85 2.68
N ALA A 128 19.15 -2.39 1.45
CA ALA A 128 20.07 -1.52 0.73
C ALA A 128 20.26 -0.15 1.42
N CYS A 129 19.25 0.34 2.11
CA CYS A 129 19.29 1.58 2.90
C CYS A 129 19.85 1.38 4.33
N GLY A 130 20.22 0.17 4.72
CA GLY A 130 20.76 -0.13 6.06
C GLY A 130 19.70 -0.17 7.17
N VAL A 131 18.44 -0.34 6.81
CA VAL A 131 17.27 -0.42 7.74
C VAL A 131 16.49 -1.72 7.58
N GLY A 132 17.15 -2.77 7.08
CA GLY A 132 16.53 -4.08 6.82
C GLY A 132 15.97 -4.75 8.07
N GLU A 133 16.50 -4.45 9.27
CA GLU A 133 16.03 -4.96 10.55
C GLU A 133 14.54 -4.71 10.83
N TYR A 134 13.96 -3.65 10.26
CA TYR A 134 12.54 -3.35 10.39
C TYR A 134 11.65 -4.26 9.53
N PHE A 135 12.24 -5.09 8.68
CA PHE A 135 11.55 -6.05 7.81
C PHE A 135 11.82 -7.51 8.18
N ASP A 136 12.44 -7.76 9.35
CA ASP A 136 12.73 -9.11 9.87
C ASP A 136 11.47 -9.77 10.45
N PHE A 137 10.48 -9.96 9.59
CA PHE A 137 9.25 -10.69 9.88
C PHE A 137 8.69 -11.32 8.60
N THR A 138 7.99 -12.43 8.74
CA THR A 138 7.29 -13.06 7.61
C THR A 138 5.92 -12.44 7.36
N PRO A 139 5.31 -12.64 6.17
CA PRO A 139 3.91 -12.26 5.94
C PRO A 139 2.95 -12.87 6.95
N ASP A 140 3.24 -14.09 7.41
CA ASP A 140 2.43 -14.82 8.39
C ASP A 140 2.55 -14.21 9.78
N ASP A 141 3.76 -13.77 10.19
CA ASP A 141 3.95 -13.07 11.47
C ASP A 141 3.11 -11.77 11.51
N LEU A 142 3.12 -11.01 10.42
CA LEU A 142 2.30 -9.81 10.32
C LEU A 142 0.80 -10.13 10.36
N ALA A 143 0.38 -11.12 9.59
CA ALA A 143 -1.04 -11.54 9.54
C ALA A 143 -1.51 -12.06 10.91
N ALA A 144 -0.70 -12.88 11.59
CA ALA A 144 -1.00 -13.37 12.93
C ALA A 144 -1.14 -12.20 13.93
N ALA A 145 -0.21 -11.24 13.92
CA ALA A 145 -0.29 -10.07 14.77
C ALA A 145 -1.55 -9.21 14.49
N GLN A 146 -1.98 -9.11 13.24
CA GLN A 146 -3.19 -8.36 12.86
C GLN A 146 -4.48 -9.00 13.38
N VAL A 147 -4.55 -10.33 13.45
CA VAL A 147 -5.77 -11.04 13.85
C VAL A 147 -5.78 -11.45 15.34
N ALA A 148 -4.61 -11.45 15.99
CA ALA A 148 -4.47 -11.80 17.40
C ALA A 148 -5.42 -11.03 18.35
N PRO A 149 -5.65 -9.70 18.19
CA PRO A 149 -6.58 -8.96 19.06
C PRO A 149 -8.03 -9.46 19.00
N PHE A 150 -8.39 -10.21 17.96
CA PHE A 150 -9.73 -10.77 17.76
C PHE A 150 -9.81 -12.25 18.17
N GLY A 151 -8.72 -12.84 18.67
CA GLY A 151 -8.67 -14.26 19.00
C GLY A 151 -8.81 -15.19 17.81
N ILE A 152 -8.52 -14.72 16.59
CA ILE A 152 -8.63 -15.48 15.35
C ILE A 152 -7.34 -16.25 15.12
N ASP A 153 -7.46 -17.57 14.92
CA ASP A 153 -6.36 -18.42 14.49
C ASP A 153 -6.06 -18.20 13.00
N LEU A 154 -4.80 -17.86 12.67
CA LEU A 154 -4.39 -17.57 11.32
C LEU A 154 -4.52 -18.78 10.38
N ALA A 155 -4.23 -20.01 10.86
CA ALA A 155 -4.33 -21.20 10.02
C ALA A 155 -5.78 -21.45 9.63
N VAL A 156 -6.71 -21.33 10.58
CA VAL A 156 -8.14 -21.43 10.34
C VAL A 156 -8.64 -20.34 9.41
N LEU A 157 -8.14 -19.10 9.56
CA LEU A 157 -8.48 -18.00 8.66
C LEU A 157 -8.00 -18.26 7.24
N LYS A 158 -6.78 -18.77 7.06
CA LYS A 158 -6.21 -19.10 5.73
C LYS A 158 -7.01 -20.21 5.04
N GLU A 159 -7.39 -21.24 5.77
CA GLU A 159 -8.18 -22.37 5.24
C GLU A 159 -9.60 -21.92 4.86
N ARG A 160 -10.27 -21.21 5.75
CA ARG A 160 -11.67 -20.79 5.57
C ARG A 160 -11.81 -19.56 4.63
N GLY A 161 -10.76 -18.76 4.51
CA GLY A 161 -10.73 -17.54 3.73
C GLY A 161 -11.29 -16.30 4.45
N TRP A 162 -12.08 -16.46 5.51
CA TRP A 162 -12.66 -15.37 6.28
C TRP A 162 -12.98 -15.77 7.73
N ALA A 163 -13.08 -14.78 8.61
CA ALA A 163 -13.54 -14.94 9.99
C ALA A 163 -14.29 -13.70 10.46
N ASP A 164 -15.21 -13.91 11.42
CA ASP A 164 -15.89 -12.83 12.13
C ASP A 164 -14.99 -12.32 13.26
N THR A 165 -14.86 -11.02 13.43
CA THR A 165 -14.04 -10.43 14.51
C THR A 165 -14.78 -10.38 15.84
N GLY A 166 -16.09 -10.65 15.87
CA GLY A 166 -16.91 -10.49 17.07
C GLY A 166 -17.16 -9.03 17.46
N VAL A 167 -16.63 -8.07 16.72
CA VAL A 167 -16.81 -6.64 17.00
C VAL A 167 -18.20 -6.20 16.51
N SER A 168 -19.01 -5.63 17.40
CA SER A 168 -20.26 -4.99 17.01
C SER A 168 -19.99 -3.58 16.49
N LEU A 169 -20.29 -3.34 15.24
CA LEU A 169 -20.20 -2.00 14.65
C LEU A 169 -21.48 -1.21 14.97
N PRO A 170 -21.37 0.08 15.36
CA PRO A 170 -22.53 0.89 15.57
C PRO A 170 -23.33 1.04 14.26
N PRO A 171 -24.69 1.11 14.35
CA PRO A 171 -25.50 1.39 13.17
C PRO A 171 -25.06 2.71 12.54
N ARG A 172 -25.00 2.78 11.22
CA ARG A 172 -24.78 4.05 10.52
C ARG A 172 -25.98 4.95 10.82
N THR A 173 -25.75 5.99 11.60
CA THR A 173 -26.69 7.13 11.69
C THR A 173 -26.60 7.86 10.37
N GLY A 174 -27.69 7.83 9.60
CA GLY A 174 -27.86 8.57 8.34
C GLY A 174 -27.83 10.08 8.51
#